data_27dfdfe8d567be9f7837720f28f2ea00
#
_entry.id   27dfdfe8d567be9f7837720f28f2ea00
#
_cell.length_a   1.000
_cell.length_b   1.000
_cell.length_c   1.000
_cell.angle_alpha   90.00
_cell.angle_beta   90.00
_cell.angle_gamma   90.00
#
_symmetry.space_group_name_H-M   'P 1'
#
loop_
_entity.id
_entity.type
_entity.pdbx_description
1 polymer ?
#
loop_
_entity_poly.entity_id
_entity_poly.type
_entity_poly.pdbx_seq_one_letter_code
_entity_poly.pdbx_strand_id
1 'polypeptide(L)'
;MYNRVLENIFWAEPRIRCNCGSYALGVDTWFWPVVNRAEYSMREDEIRSLYICGENEETIMEKIIVKDVSNILELCPWIEQIDRSKITPNDTIIAYRLALTIEGTYDEQDDCMYPDWVDEDFHFRIRENGVWTEKCGSGEIQVCDDQNWFEEEGCWDTGYMCYTSSVVYFRFR
;
A
#
# COMPACT_ATOMS: atom_id res chain seq x y z
N MET A 1 -18.98 -16.98 4.22
CA MET A 1 -19.41 -16.95 2.79
C MET A 1 -18.33 -16.31 1.89
N TYR A 2 -17.43 -15.48 2.44
CA TYR A 2 -16.31 -14.82 1.73
C TYR A 2 -15.14 -15.76 1.41
N ASN A 3 -14.81 -16.72 2.28
CA ASN A 3 -13.70 -17.66 2.05
C ASN A 3 -13.83 -18.45 0.73
N ARG A 4 -15.05 -18.72 0.24
CA ARG A 4 -15.23 -19.40 -1.05
C ARG A 4 -14.93 -18.53 -2.26
N VAL A 5 -15.07 -17.22 -2.15
CA VAL A 5 -14.71 -16.30 -3.23
C VAL A 5 -13.20 -16.17 -3.33
N LEU A 6 -12.51 -16.11 -2.19
CA LEU A 6 -11.06 -16.09 -2.12
C LEU A 6 -10.46 -17.42 -2.63
N GLU A 7 -10.94 -18.57 -2.16
CA GLU A 7 -10.47 -19.90 -2.63
C GLU A 7 -10.58 -20.06 -4.15
N ASN A 8 -11.63 -19.57 -4.78
CA ASN A 8 -11.80 -19.67 -6.22
C ASN A 8 -11.00 -18.63 -7.04
N ILE A 9 -10.62 -17.51 -6.43
CA ILE A 9 -9.85 -16.45 -7.08
C ILE A 9 -8.35 -16.77 -7.03
N PHE A 10 -7.87 -17.36 -5.95
CA PHE A 10 -6.44 -17.52 -5.69
C PHE A 10 -5.79 -18.77 -6.31
N TRP A 11 -6.56 -19.83 -6.59
CA TRP A 11 -6.03 -21.09 -7.12
C TRP A 11 -6.19 -21.25 -8.64
N ALA A 12 -6.87 -20.32 -9.30
CA ALA A 12 -6.93 -20.31 -10.75
C ALA A 12 -5.81 -19.42 -11.31
N GLU A 13 -4.79 -20.03 -11.90
CA GLU A 13 -3.64 -19.49 -12.64
C GLU A 13 -3.18 -18.07 -12.26
N PRO A 14 -1.89 -17.77 -12.13
CA PRO A 14 -1.39 -16.44 -11.76
C PRO A 14 -1.97 -15.40 -12.75
N ARG A 15 -3.01 -14.70 -12.33
CA ARG A 15 -3.72 -13.77 -13.19
C ARG A 15 -2.81 -12.58 -13.44
N ILE A 16 -2.35 -12.45 -14.66
CA ILE A 16 -1.57 -11.32 -15.21
C ILE A 16 -2.25 -9.95 -14.96
N ARG A 17 -3.49 -9.95 -14.45
CA ARG A 17 -4.35 -8.76 -14.25
C ARG A 17 -4.54 -8.36 -12.79
N CYS A 18 -3.81 -8.95 -11.87
CA CYS A 18 -4.00 -8.75 -10.44
C CYS A 18 -2.68 -8.25 -9.82
N ASN A 19 -2.68 -7.09 -9.17
CA ASN A 19 -1.55 -6.59 -8.39
C ASN A 19 -1.65 -6.95 -6.90
N CYS A 20 -0.76 -6.43 -6.07
CA CYS A 20 -0.75 -6.67 -4.63
C CYS A 20 -2.08 -6.31 -3.96
N GLY A 21 -2.67 -5.16 -4.33
CA GLY A 21 -3.94 -4.71 -3.78
C GLY A 21 -5.11 -5.61 -4.19
N SER A 22 -5.20 -5.95 -5.47
CA SER A 22 -6.23 -6.90 -5.94
C SER A 22 -6.14 -8.23 -5.24
N TYR A 23 -4.92 -8.74 -5.07
CA TYR A 23 -4.66 -9.98 -4.36
C TYR A 23 -5.15 -9.93 -2.91
N ALA A 24 -4.70 -8.92 -2.15
CA ALA A 24 -5.01 -8.80 -0.73
C ALA A 24 -6.49 -8.47 -0.45
N LEU A 25 -7.13 -7.67 -1.32
CA LEU A 25 -8.51 -7.21 -1.14
C LEU A 25 -9.56 -8.13 -1.80
N GLY A 26 -9.11 -9.14 -2.54
CA GLY A 26 -10.00 -10.10 -3.21
C GLY A 26 -10.79 -9.49 -4.36
N VAL A 27 -10.24 -8.50 -5.07
CA VAL A 27 -10.87 -7.89 -6.25
C VAL A 27 -10.27 -8.43 -7.54
N ASP A 28 -11.07 -8.54 -8.59
CA ASP A 28 -10.69 -9.19 -9.87
C ASP A 28 -10.16 -8.20 -10.92
N THR A 29 -9.67 -7.05 -10.48
CA THR A 29 -9.11 -6.03 -11.37
C THR A 29 -7.88 -5.41 -10.73
N TRP A 30 -7.00 -4.82 -11.53
CA TRP A 30 -5.86 -4.07 -11.00
C TRP A 30 -6.33 -2.99 -10.04
N PHE A 31 -5.92 -3.07 -8.79
CA PHE A 31 -6.38 -2.19 -7.72
C PHE A 31 -5.42 -1.01 -7.53
N TRP A 32 -5.98 0.17 -7.39
CA TRP A 32 -5.28 1.38 -6.98
C TRP A 32 -6.06 2.04 -5.83
N PRO A 33 -5.40 2.58 -4.80
CA PRO A 33 -6.06 3.24 -3.68
C PRO A 33 -6.52 4.67 -4.06
N VAL A 34 -7.15 4.81 -5.24
CA VAL A 34 -7.70 6.07 -5.76
C VAL A 34 -9.08 5.81 -6.34
N VAL A 35 -10.02 6.72 -6.11
CA VAL A 35 -11.42 6.54 -6.55
C VAL A 35 -11.61 6.77 -8.04
N ASN A 36 -10.69 7.46 -8.70
CA ASN A 36 -10.75 7.71 -10.15
C ASN A 36 -9.38 8.07 -10.75
N ARG A 37 -9.32 7.99 -12.10
CA ARG A 37 -8.09 8.27 -12.83
C ARG A 37 -7.58 9.71 -12.69
N ALA A 38 -8.48 10.67 -12.52
CA ALA A 38 -8.08 12.08 -12.36
C ALA A 38 -7.34 12.27 -11.03
N GLU A 39 -7.81 11.64 -9.95
CA GLU A 39 -7.15 11.65 -8.65
C GLU A 39 -5.74 11.05 -8.74
N TYR A 40 -5.58 9.92 -9.43
CA TYR A 40 -4.26 9.33 -9.67
C TYR A 40 -3.31 10.29 -10.39
N SER A 41 -3.79 10.98 -11.44
CA SER A 41 -2.97 11.93 -12.19
C SER A 41 -2.59 13.18 -11.41
N MET A 42 -3.41 13.57 -10.42
CA MET A 42 -3.14 14.75 -9.57
C MET A 42 -2.25 14.41 -8.37
N ARG A 43 -2.02 13.16 -8.09
CA ARG A 43 -1.31 12.71 -6.88
C ARG A 43 0.17 13.14 -6.89
N GLU A 44 0.84 12.98 -8.01
CA GLU A 44 2.22 13.44 -8.17
C GLU A 44 2.34 14.96 -8.02
N ASP A 45 1.39 15.72 -8.59
CA ASP A 45 1.37 17.19 -8.45
C ASP A 45 1.14 17.62 -6.99
N GLU A 46 0.32 16.88 -6.26
CA GLU A 46 0.08 17.10 -4.82
C GLU A 46 1.36 16.84 -4.02
N ILE A 47 2.05 15.74 -4.26
CA ILE A 47 3.32 15.40 -3.61
C ILE A 47 4.36 16.48 -3.87
N ARG A 48 4.54 16.88 -5.14
CA ARG A 48 5.47 17.95 -5.55
C ARG A 48 5.16 19.27 -4.84
N SER A 49 3.87 19.62 -4.77
CA SER A 49 3.40 20.84 -4.12
C SER A 49 3.73 20.85 -2.63
N LEU A 50 3.50 19.74 -1.92
CA LEU A 50 3.80 19.62 -0.49
C LEU A 50 5.31 19.71 -0.23
N TYR A 51 6.12 19.07 -1.08
CA TYR A 51 7.57 19.11 -0.99
C TYR A 51 8.14 20.51 -1.20
N ILE A 52 7.66 21.25 -2.20
CA ILE A 52 8.01 22.68 -2.43
C ILE A 52 7.63 23.54 -1.25
N CYS A 53 6.53 23.24 -0.56
CA CYS A 53 6.13 23.91 0.68
C CYS A 53 6.99 23.58 1.90
N GLY A 54 8.03 22.76 1.75
CA GLY A 54 9.00 22.40 2.78
C GLY A 54 8.60 21.24 3.66
N GLU A 55 7.60 20.44 3.25
CA GLU A 55 7.26 19.21 3.97
C GLU A 55 8.27 18.10 3.64
N ASN A 56 8.61 17.31 4.66
CA ASN A 56 9.48 16.15 4.47
C ASN A 56 8.67 14.93 3.98
N GLU A 57 9.37 13.92 3.44
CA GLU A 57 8.78 12.70 2.88
C GLU A 57 7.87 11.98 3.87
N GLU A 58 8.24 11.89 5.15
CA GLU A 58 7.44 11.23 6.18
C GLU A 58 6.08 11.90 6.35
N THR A 59 6.06 13.23 6.47
CA THR A 59 4.82 14.01 6.58
C THR A 59 3.96 13.90 5.33
N ILE A 60 4.58 13.89 4.15
CA ILE A 60 3.87 13.71 2.88
C ILE A 60 3.25 12.32 2.82
N MET A 61 4.01 11.26 3.16
CA MET A 61 3.49 9.90 3.22
C MET A 61 2.30 9.76 4.17
N GLU A 62 2.35 10.36 5.36
CA GLU A 62 1.24 10.34 6.32
C GLU A 62 -0.04 10.92 5.73
N LYS A 63 0.05 12.05 5.00
CA LYS A 63 -1.11 12.66 4.34
C LYS A 63 -1.69 11.77 3.24
N ILE A 64 -0.82 11.17 2.45
CA ILE A 64 -1.23 10.25 1.39
C ILE A 64 -1.92 9.02 2.00
N ILE A 65 -1.36 8.43 3.04
CA ILE A 65 -1.93 7.26 3.71
C ILE A 65 -3.35 7.55 4.23
N VAL A 66 -3.58 8.70 4.85
CA VAL A 66 -4.92 9.08 5.33
C VAL A 66 -5.94 9.08 4.18
N LYS A 67 -5.56 9.64 3.03
CA LYS A 67 -6.39 9.66 1.83
C LYS A 67 -6.60 8.27 1.26
N ASP A 68 -5.53 7.48 1.14
CA ASP A 68 -5.59 6.12 0.65
C ASP A 68 -6.49 5.22 1.50
N VAL A 69 -6.37 5.30 2.83
CA VAL A 69 -7.23 4.55 3.76
C VAL A 69 -8.70 4.90 3.53
N SER A 70 -9.02 6.19 3.36
CA SER A 70 -10.38 6.62 3.04
C SER A 70 -10.88 6.01 1.73
N ASN A 71 -10.07 6.07 0.68
CA ASN A 71 -10.39 5.53 -0.63
C ASN A 71 -10.53 4.00 -0.60
N ILE A 72 -9.62 3.30 0.09
CA ILE A 72 -9.67 1.84 0.26
C ILE A 72 -10.98 1.43 0.93
N LEU A 73 -11.40 2.11 2.00
CA LEU A 73 -12.64 1.80 2.71
C LEU A 73 -13.89 2.14 1.90
N GLU A 74 -13.84 3.16 1.04
CA GLU A 74 -14.92 3.48 0.11
C GLU A 74 -15.04 2.43 -1.01
N LEU A 75 -13.92 2.05 -1.62
CA LEU A 75 -13.87 1.08 -2.70
C LEU A 75 -14.12 -0.36 -2.24
N CYS A 76 -13.79 -0.67 -0.98
CA CYS A 76 -13.88 -2.00 -0.39
C CYS A 76 -14.73 -1.99 0.89
N PRO A 77 -16.07 -1.78 0.81
CA PRO A 77 -16.93 -1.65 1.99
C PRO A 77 -17.06 -2.92 2.82
N TRP A 78 -16.50 -4.04 2.36
CA TRP A 78 -16.46 -5.33 3.06
C TRP A 78 -15.27 -5.49 4.01
N ILE A 79 -14.39 -4.49 4.11
CA ILE A 79 -13.31 -4.44 5.08
C ILE A 79 -13.52 -3.30 6.08
N GLU A 80 -12.78 -3.36 7.18
CA GLU A 80 -12.67 -2.26 8.15
C GLU A 80 -11.21 -2.08 8.57
N GLN A 81 -10.83 -0.84 8.86
CA GLN A 81 -9.53 -0.57 9.48
C GLN A 81 -9.54 -1.09 10.93
N ILE A 82 -8.44 -1.69 11.34
CA ILE A 82 -8.28 -2.24 12.68
C ILE A 82 -6.97 -1.77 13.31
N ASP A 83 -7.02 -1.48 14.60
CA ASP A 83 -5.84 -1.23 15.40
C ASP A 83 -5.04 -2.52 15.60
N ARG A 84 -3.71 -2.43 15.51
CA ARG A 84 -2.80 -3.56 15.69
C ARG A 84 -3.06 -4.32 17.01
N SER A 85 -3.34 -3.61 18.08
CA SER A 85 -3.61 -4.20 19.41
C SER A 85 -4.85 -5.09 19.46
N LYS A 86 -5.74 -4.99 18.47
CA LYS A 86 -6.97 -5.77 18.34
C LYS A 86 -6.84 -6.97 17.39
N ILE A 87 -5.68 -7.14 16.78
CA ILE A 87 -5.41 -8.25 15.85
C ILE A 87 -5.19 -9.54 16.65
N THR A 88 -5.92 -10.58 16.31
CA THR A 88 -5.77 -11.92 16.90
C THR A 88 -5.06 -12.88 15.93
N PRO A 89 -4.45 -13.98 16.42
CA PRO A 89 -3.78 -14.95 15.55
C PRO A 89 -4.67 -15.56 14.47
N ASN A 90 -5.97 -15.62 14.69
CA ASN A 90 -6.93 -16.26 13.78
C ASN A 90 -7.57 -15.29 12.78
N ASP A 91 -7.29 -14.00 12.90
CA ASP A 91 -7.84 -13.01 11.99
C ASP A 91 -7.18 -13.09 10.60
N THR A 92 -7.98 -12.99 9.55
CA THR A 92 -7.47 -12.66 8.22
C THR A 92 -7.21 -11.17 8.18
N ILE A 93 -5.95 -10.80 8.04
CA ILE A 93 -5.48 -9.41 8.13
C ILE A 93 -4.86 -8.99 6.81
N ILE A 94 -5.25 -7.83 6.36
CA ILE A 94 -4.62 -7.12 5.24
C ILE A 94 -3.74 -6.02 5.85
N ALA A 95 -2.51 -5.93 5.38
CA ALA A 95 -1.58 -4.88 5.75
C ALA A 95 -1.23 -4.04 4.51
N TYR A 96 -1.16 -2.73 4.68
CA TYR A 96 -0.88 -1.75 3.64
C TYR A 96 0.28 -0.85 4.06
N ARG A 97 1.18 -0.57 3.15
CA ARG A 97 2.25 0.42 3.29
C ARG A 97 2.47 1.21 1.99
N LEU A 98 3.04 2.39 2.16
CA LEU A 98 3.46 3.30 1.10
C LEU A 98 4.98 3.40 1.07
N ALA A 99 5.53 3.55 -0.12
CA ALA A 99 6.88 4.00 -0.37
C ALA A 99 6.84 5.36 -1.07
N LEU A 100 7.74 6.25 -0.70
CA LEU A 100 7.91 7.54 -1.36
C LEU A 100 9.38 7.89 -1.36
N THR A 101 9.88 8.26 -2.52
CA THR A 101 11.22 8.82 -2.70
C THR A 101 11.11 10.10 -3.52
N ILE A 102 11.69 11.19 -3.02
CA ILE A 102 11.71 12.47 -3.71
C ILE A 102 13.17 12.90 -3.86
N GLU A 103 13.63 12.99 -5.10
CA GLU A 103 14.92 13.61 -5.41
C GLU A 103 14.66 15.05 -5.86
N GLY A 104 15.43 15.99 -5.34
CA GLY A 104 15.23 17.40 -5.66
C GLY A 104 16.51 18.21 -5.65
N THR A 105 16.48 19.32 -6.34
CA THR A 105 17.56 20.30 -6.42
C THR A 105 17.17 21.55 -5.65
N TYR A 106 18.11 22.06 -4.84
CA TYR A 106 17.92 23.32 -4.13
C TYR A 106 18.18 24.49 -5.07
N ASP A 107 17.24 25.41 -5.17
CA ASP A 107 17.37 26.67 -5.90
C ASP A 107 17.71 27.81 -4.92
N GLU A 108 18.91 28.37 -5.05
CA GLU A 108 19.39 29.46 -4.21
C GLU A 108 18.64 30.78 -4.43
N GLN A 109 18.01 30.97 -5.59
CA GLN A 109 17.29 32.22 -5.91
C GLN A 109 15.93 32.28 -5.22
N ASP A 110 15.26 31.13 -5.15
CA ASP A 110 13.93 31.02 -4.55
C ASP A 110 13.97 30.51 -3.10
N ASP A 111 15.18 30.14 -2.60
CA ASP A 111 15.38 29.52 -1.28
C ASP A 111 14.46 28.30 -1.07
N CYS A 112 14.38 27.45 -2.08
CA CYS A 112 13.39 26.37 -2.13
C CYS A 112 14.00 25.08 -2.74
N MET A 113 13.49 23.93 -2.30
CA MET A 113 13.76 22.62 -2.92
C MET A 113 12.73 22.35 -4.01
N TYR A 114 13.18 22.08 -5.22
CA TYR A 114 12.31 21.66 -6.32
C TYR A 114 12.46 20.15 -6.54
N PRO A 115 11.36 19.39 -6.56
CA PRO A 115 11.44 17.96 -6.84
C PRO A 115 11.73 17.71 -8.32
N ASP A 116 12.89 17.11 -8.60
CA ASP A 116 13.27 16.68 -9.95
C ASP A 116 12.57 15.38 -10.31
N TRP A 117 12.49 14.47 -9.33
CA TRP A 117 11.81 13.19 -9.48
C TRP A 117 11.02 12.81 -8.22
N VAL A 118 9.87 12.20 -8.45
CA VAL A 118 9.00 11.60 -7.42
C VAL A 118 8.74 10.17 -7.82
N ASP A 119 9.06 9.24 -6.95
CA ASP A 119 8.71 7.83 -7.09
C ASP A 119 7.84 7.42 -5.90
N GLU A 120 6.62 6.99 -6.19
CA GLU A 120 5.62 6.61 -5.20
C GLU A 120 5.01 5.28 -5.59
N ASP A 121 4.98 4.36 -4.64
CA ASP A 121 4.34 3.07 -4.81
C ASP A 121 3.69 2.62 -3.49
N PHE A 122 2.76 1.70 -3.60
CA PHE A 122 2.06 1.09 -2.47
C PHE A 122 2.17 -0.43 -2.52
N HIS A 123 2.11 -1.04 -1.35
CA HIS A 123 2.13 -2.49 -1.26
C HIS A 123 1.14 -3.02 -0.24
N PHE A 124 0.52 -4.15 -0.61
CA PHE A 124 -0.41 -4.89 0.22
C PHE A 124 0.13 -6.29 0.49
N ARG A 125 -0.14 -6.75 1.71
CA ARG A 125 0.10 -8.11 2.17
C ARG A 125 -1.15 -8.65 2.83
N ILE A 126 -1.33 -9.97 2.80
CA ILE A 126 -2.43 -10.62 3.48
C ILE A 126 -1.92 -11.74 4.37
N ARG A 127 -2.48 -11.85 5.58
CA ARG A 127 -2.26 -12.96 6.48
C ARG A 127 -3.51 -13.80 6.57
N GLU A 128 -3.38 -15.07 6.24
CA GLU A 128 -4.42 -16.07 6.40
C GLU A 128 -3.85 -17.27 7.16
N ASN A 129 -4.58 -17.77 8.16
CA ASN A 129 -4.14 -18.91 8.98
C ASN A 129 -2.73 -18.74 9.58
N GLY A 130 -2.37 -17.51 9.92
CA GLY A 130 -1.07 -17.17 10.50
C GLY A 130 0.09 -17.05 9.47
N VAL A 131 -0.17 -17.27 8.18
CA VAL A 131 0.83 -17.18 7.12
C VAL A 131 0.65 -15.88 6.36
N TRP A 132 1.72 -15.11 6.23
CA TRP A 132 1.76 -13.92 5.40
C TRP A 132 2.12 -14.25 3.97
N THR A 133 1.38 -13.67 3.05
CA THR A 133 1.65 -13.77 1.62
C THR A 133 1.54 -12.40 0.96
N GLU A 134 2.25 -12.25 -0.15
CA GLU A 134 2.23 -11.05 -0.96
C GLU A 134 2.26 -11.38 -2.45
N LYS A 135 1.99 -10.39 -3.27
CA LYS A 135 2.10 -10.47 -4.72
C LYS A 135 2.70 -9.16 -5.24
N CYS A 136 3.92 -9.23 -5.77
CA CYS A 136 4.58 -8.05 -6.33
C CYS A 136 4.11 -7.82 -7.77
N GLY A 137 3.31 -6.79 -8.00
CA GLY A 137 2.80 -6.44 -9.33
C GLY A 137 2.12 -7.62 -10.02
N SER A 138 2.60 -7.97 -11.24
CA SER A 138 2.13 -9.12 -12.03
C SER A 138 2.85 -10.43 -11.67
N GLY A 139 3.77 -10.43 -10.69
CA GLY A 139 4.53 -11.60 -10.25
C GLY A 139 3.69 -12.70 -9.62
N GLU A 140 4.35 -13.77 -9.19
CA GLU A 140 3.73 -14.88 -8.47
C GLU A 140 3.43 -14.48 -7.02
N ILE A 141 2.51 -15.23 -6.40
CA ILE A 141 2.24 -15.12 -4.97
C ILE A 141 3.43 -15.73 -4.22
N GLN A 142 3.93 -14.99 -3.25
CA GLN A 142 5.06 -15.40 -2.43
C GLN A 142 4.66 -15.51 -0.97
N VAL A 143 5.20 -16.49 -0.26
CA VAL A 143 5.14 -16.56 1.19
C VAL A 143 6.22 -15.65 1.75
N CYS A 144 5.85 -14.82 2.71
CA CYS A 144 6.78 -13.97 3.38
C CYS A 144 7.46 -14.75 4.50
N ASP A 145 8.72 -15.12 4.30
CA ASP A 145 9.46 -16.03 5.17
C ASP A 145 9.84 -15.42 6.54
N ASP A 146 9.70 -14.11 6.71
CA ASP A 146 10.15 -13.45 7.92
C ASP A 146 9.02 -13.27 8.92
N GLN A 147 9.11 -13.98 10.05
CA GLN A 147 8.17 -13.84 11.17
C GLN A 147 8.32 -12.49 11.89
N ASN A 148 9.44 -11.77 11.69
CA ASN A 148 9.71 -10.44 12.27
C ASN A 148 9.09 -9.30 11.47
N TRP A 149 8.32 -9.58 10.49
CA TRP A 149 7.66 -8.70 9.55
C TRP A 149 6.67 -7.71 10.14
N PHE A 150 6.31 -7.89 11.39
CA PHE A 150 5.36 -7.05 12.14
C PHE A 150 5.99 -5.90 12.86
N GLU A 151 7.32 -5.86 12.89
CA GLU A 151 7.98 -4.76 13.55
C GLU A 151 7.85 -3.52 12.68
N GLU A 152 7.12 -2.55 13.20
CA GLU A 152 6.88 -1.23 12.61
C GLU A 152 8.17 -0.47 12.28
N GLU A 153 9.32 -0.99 12.68
CA GLU A 153 10.65 -0.39 12.54
C GLU A 153 11.38 -0.81 11.25
N GLY A 154 10.88 -1.81 10.52
CA GLY A 154 11.52 -2.29 9.29
C GLY A 154 10.84 -1.78 8.01
N CYS A 155 11.55 -1.78 6.88
CA CYS A 155 10.92 -1.61 5.58
C CYS A 155 10.46 -2.96 5.02
N TRP A 156 9.46 -2.91 4.13
CA TRP A 156 9.13 -4.05 3.28
C TRP A 156 9.93 -3.92 1.98
N ASP A 157 10.98 -4.67 1.88
CA ASP A 157 11.80 -4.70 0.67
C ASP A 157 11.29 -5.78 -0.29
N THR A 158 10.81 -5.36 -1.44
CA THR A 158 10.36 -6.27 -2.50
C THR A 158 11.43 -6.52 -3.56
N GLY A 159 12.64 -5.97 -3.36
CA GLY A 159 13.71 -5.97 -4.35
C GLY A 159 13.55 -4.91 -5.45
N TYR A 160 12.41 -4.23 -5.50
CA TYR A 160 12.12 -3.12 -6.41
C TYR A 160 11.96 -1.81 -5.67
N MET A 161 11.28 -1.84 -4.54
CA MET A 161 10.96 -0.69 -3.71
C MET A 161 11.00 -1.08 -2.23
N CYS A 162 11.38 -0.13 -1.39
CA CYS A 162 11.37 -0.25 0.07
C CYS A 162 10.21 0.57 0.65
N TYR A 163 9.20 -0.10 1.20
CA TYR A 163 7.99 0.53 1.77
C TYR A 163 8.24 0.84 3.24
N THR A 164 8.34 2.10 3.56
CA THR A 164 8.81 2.61 4.87
C THR A 164 7.75 3.28 5.71
N SER A 165 6.58 3.59 5.16
CA SER A 165 5.50 4.22 5.92
C SER A 165 5.03 3.37 7.10
N SER A 166 4.25 3.97 8.00
CA SER A 166 3.51 3.23 9.01
C SER A 166 2.64 2.15 8.38
N VAL A 167 2.50 0.99 9.05
CA VAL A 167 1.63 -0.09 8.57
C VAL A 167 0.19 0.22 8.94
N VAL A 168 -0.70 0.19 7.95
CA VAL A 168 -2.15 0.25 8.17
C VAL A 168 -2.73 -1.15 8.05
N TYR A 169 -3.57 -1.54 9.01
CA TYR A 169 -4.18 -2.85 9.04
C TYR A 169 -5.68 -2.78 8.76
N PHE A 170 -6.14 -3.75 7.98
CA PHE A 170 -7.57 -3.98 7.72
C PHE A 170 -7.91 -5.44 7.99
N ARG A 171 -9.20 -5.69 8.28
CA ARG A 171 -9.77 -7.04 8.30
C ARG A 171 -11.09 -7.08 7.55
N PHE A 172 -11.49 -8.26 7.13
CA PHE A 172 -12.83 -8.49 6.58
C PHE A 172 -13.89 -8.37 7.70
N ARG A 173 -15.01 -7.74 7.37
CA ARG A 173 -16.18 -7.59 8.27
C ARG A 173 -16.94 -8.88 8.41
#